data_e5a0fa0a904fe41b55497b17d3242eb4
#
_entry.id   e5a0fa0a904fe41b55497b17d3242eb4
#
_cell.length_a   1.000
_cell.length_b   1.000
_cell.length_c   1.000
_cell.angle_alpha   90.00
_cell.angle_beta   90.00
_cell.angle_gamma   90.00
#
_symmetry.space_group_name_H-M   'P 1'
#
loop_
_entity.id
_entity.type
_entity.pdbx_description
1 polymer ?
#
loop_
_entity_poly.entity_id
_entity_poly.type
_entity_poly.pdbx_seq_one_letter_code
_entity_poly.pdbx_strand_id
1 'polypeptide(L)'
;RLKLTGRNLFFNLRLIRQYGLVPFDSYEGTQPRNVNAINRKAMIVAQQKAGEKATMASFKNALNSYLDDALGALPLNVYLFGVEYTPLQFAQSIVPADSYKAYCSVTHHPFYREVLQESPDNNSYELFNNVPIDSLMHIIDSQLSAHKAVCWEGSLPQDEYIMEQGVAQLDSKISRVDQNMRQHAIESYTTYDQHAMSIVGKAHDKHGNIYYIAKNSWGKNIPFGG
;
A
#
# COMPACT_ATOMS: atom_id res chain seq x y z
N ARG A 1 -18.16 6.41 14.12
CA ARG A 1 -18.03 6.90 12.75
C ARG A 1 -17.11 5.96 12.00
N LEU A 2 -17.66 5.10 11.14
CA LEU A 2 -16.83 4.22 10.31
C LEU A 2 -16.00 5.13 9.40
N LYS A 3 -14.68 5.04 9.51
CA LYS A 3 -13.75 5.61 8.52
C LYS A 3 -13.33 4.46 7.60
N LEU A 4 -13.57 4.60 6.32
CA LEU A 4 -12.85 3.81 5.32
C LEU A 4 -11.45 4.43 5.23
N THR A 5 -10.54 3.92 6.05
CA THR A 5 -9.11 4.27 6.01
C THR A 5 -8.42 3.40 4.98
N GLY A 6 -7.26 3.83 4.51
CA GLY A 6 -6.34 3.00 3.75
C GLY A 6 -6.09 1.66 4.46
N ARG A 7 -5.61 0.70 3.71
CA ARG A 7 -5.17 -0.61 4.19
C ARG A 7 -3.73 -0.80 3.79
N ASN A 8 -3.01 -1.60 4.55
CA ASN A 8 -1.64 -1.93 4.18
C ASN A 8 -1.59 -2.65 2.81
N LEU A 9 -0.44 -2.58 2.16
CA LEU A 9 -0.26 -3.18 0.84
C LEU A 9 -0.54 -4.67 0.84
N PHE A 10 -0.16 -5.39 1.89
CA PHE A 10 -0.32 -6.84 1.97
C PHE A 10 -1.79 -7.25 1.95
N PHE A 11 -2.65 -6.48 2.60
CA PHE A 11 -4.10 -6.62 2.48
C PHE A 11 -4.58 -6.41 1.04
N ASN A 12 -4.06 -5.40 0.33
CA ASN A 12 -4.42 -5.14 -1.06
C ASN A 12 -4.00 -6.30 -1.99
N LEU A 13 -2.84 -6.91 -1.76
CA LEU A 13 -2.41 -8.11 -2.49
C LEU A 13 -3.36 -9.29 -2.24
N ARG A 14 -3.87 -9.45 -1.02
CA ARG A 14 -4.90 -10.44 -0.70
C ARG A 14 -6.19 -10.19 -1.47
N LEU A 15 -6.65 -8.95 -1.56
CA LEU A 15 -7.84 -8.59 -2.35
C LEU A 15 -7.63 -8.90 -3.83
N ILE A 16 -6.47 -8.58 -4.40
CA ILE A 16 -6.13 -8.90 -5.79
C ILE A 16 -6.19 -10.42 -6.02
N ARG A 17 -5.66 -11.21 -5.11
CA ARG A 17 -5.70 -12.68 -5.20
C ARG A 17 -7.12 -13.25 -5.06
N GLN A 18 -7.97 -12.60 -4.28
CA GLN A 18 -9.34 -13.05 -4.02
C GLN A 18 -10.33 -12.62 -5.10
N TYR A 19 -10.20 -11.39 -5.60
CA TYR A 19 -11.18 -10.79 -6.51
C TYR A 19 -10.67 -10.57 -7.92
N GLY A 20 -9.37 -10.67 -8.13
CA GLY A 20 -8.74 -10.47 -9.42
C GLY A 20 -8.21 -9.05 -9.64
N LEU A 21 -7.70 -8.84 -10.82
CA LEU A 21 -7.15 -7.58 -11.31
C LEU A 21 -7.55 -7.40 -12.78
N VAL A 22 -7.71 -6.18 -13.21
CA VAL A 22 -7.93 -5.85 -14.62
C VAL A 22 -6.92 -4.81 -15.08
N PRO A 23 -6.45 -4.84 -16.33
CA PRO A 23 -5.66 -3.77 -16.92
C PRO A 23 -6.43 -2.45 -16.89
N PHE A 24 -5.72 -1.33 -16.75
CA PHE A 24 -6.34 0.00 -16.70
C PHE A 24 -7.20 0.26 -17.95
N ASP A 25 -6.71 -0.09 -19.13
CA ASP A 25 -7.40 0.15 -20.41
C ASP A 25 -8.65 -0.74 -20.59
N SER A 26 -8.77 -1.83 -19.82
CA SER A 26 -9.95 -2.71 -19.82
C SER A 26 -11.07 -2.22 -18.89
N TYR A 27 -10.79 -1.19 -18.07
CA TYR A 27 -11.73 -0.64 -17.11
C TYR A 27 -11.61 0.88 -17.06
N GLU A 28 -11.94 1.53 -18.18
CA GLU A 28 -11.79 2.98 -18.30
C GLU A 28 -12.76 3.75 -17.41
N GLY A 29 -13.94 3.23 -17.13
CA GLY A 29 -14.97 3.88 -16.31
C GLY A 29 -15.18 5.37 -16.65
N THR A 30 -16.12 6.01 -16.00
CA THR A 30 -16.37 7.44 -16.17
C THR A 30 -15.27 8.30 -15.55
N GLN A 31 -14.72 9.24 -16.31
CA GLN A 31 -13.66 10.18 -15.87
C GLN A 31 -14.25 11.59 -15.69
N PRO A 32 -13.66 12.43 -14.78
CA PRO A 32 -12.75 12.10 -13.68
C PRO A 32 -13.48 11.58 -12.43
N ARG A 33 -12.89 10.65 -11.69
CA ARG A 33 -13.50 10.06 -10.50
C ARG A 33 -13.07 10.80 -9.24
N ASN A 34 -14.01 11.36 -8.50
CA ASN A 34 -13.76 11.86 -7.16
C ASN A 34 -13.96 10.72 -6.14
N VAL A 35 -12.89 9.98 -5.86
CA VAL A 35 -12.89 8.83 -4.96
C VAL A 35 -13.43 9.19 -3.57
N ASN A 36 -13.12 10.37 -3.05
CA ASN A 36 -13.64 10.83 -1.76
C ASN A 36 -15.16 11.03 -1.76
N ALA A 37 -15.72 11.54 -2.87
CA ALA A 37 -17.17 11.68 -3.01
C ALA A 37 -17.84 10.31 -3.13
N ILE A 38 -17.25 9.39 -3.90
CA ILE A 38 -17.74 8.01 -4.05
C ILE A 38 -17.75 7.31 -2.69
N ASN A 39 -16.65 7.37 -1.94
CA ASN A 39 -16.57 6.77 -0.61
C ASN A 39 -17.60 7.36 0.38
N ARG A 40 -17.78 8.68 0.39
CA ARG A 40 -18.81 9.31 1.24
C ARG A 40 -20.21 8.83 0.91
N LYS A 41 -20.55 8.72 -0.37
CA LYS A 41 -21.88 8.26 -0.79
C LYS A 41 -22.06 6.76 -0.52
N ALA A 42 -21.03 5.92 -0.73
CA ALA A 42 -21.05 4.51 -0.35
C ALA A 42 -21.34 4.34 1.16
N MET A 43 -20.72 5.18 2.00
CA MET A 43 -21.00 5.20 3.43
C MET A 43 -22.44 5.58 3.78
N ILE A 44 -23.02 6.54 3.05
CA ILE A 44 -24.43 6.91 3.22
C ILE A 44 -25.35 5.74 2.88
N VAL A 45 -25.12 5.07 1.73
CA VAL A 45 -25.87 3.87 1.33
C VAL A 45 -25.76 2.78 2.41
N ALA A 46 -24.57 2.54 2.93
CA ALA A 46 -24.34 1.57 4.00
C ALA A 46 -25.12 1.92 5.28
N GLN A 47 -25.09 3.19 5.70
CA GLN A 47 -25.80 3.67 6.89
C GLN A 47 -27.32 3.59 6.73
N GLN A 48 -27.85 3.93 5.55
CA GLN A 48 -29.28 3.80 5.26
C GLN A 48 -29.75 2.35 5.39
N LYS A 49 -29.02 1.41 4.74
CA LYS A 49 -29.38 -0.01 4.80
C LYS A 49 -29.25 -0.60 6.21
N ALA A 50 -28.29 -0.15 6.99
CA ALA A 50 -28.19 -0.51 8.39
C ALA A 50 -29.36 0.04 9.22
N GLY A 51 -29.77 1.29 8.99
CA GLY A 51 -30.94 1.91 9.64
C GLY A 51 -32.27 1.23 9.30
N GLU A 52 -32.41 0.76 8.05
CA GLU A 52 -33.55 -0.02 7.58
C GLU A 52 -33.56 -1.47 8.12
N LYS A 53 -32.53 -1.89 8.85
CA LYS A 53 -32.33 -3.30 9.27
C LYS A 53 -32.39 -4.27 8.07
N ALA A 54 -31.87 -3.82 6.91
CA ALA A 54 -31.91 -4.57 5.67
C ALA A 54 -31.14 -5.91 5.80
N THR A 55 -31.58 -6.90 5.02
CA THR A 55 -30.80 -8.15 4.91
C THR A 55 -29.43 -7.90 4.29
N MET A 56 -28.47 -8.77 4.53
CA MET A 56 -27.14 -8.68 3.94
C MET A 56 -27.20 -8.69 2.39
N ALA A 57 -28.13 -9.43 1.81
CA ALA A 57 -28.33 -9.44 0.36
C ALA A 57 -28.80 -8.08 -0.16
N SER A 58 -29.79 -7.47 0.48
CA SER A 58 -30.30 -6.13 0.12
C SER A 58 -29.21 -5.06 0.29
N PHE A 59 -28.41 -5.15 1.37
CA PHE A 59 -27.27 -4.28 1.59
C PHE A 59 -26.24 -4.38 0.45
N LYS A 60 -25.80 -5.60 0.12
CA LYS A 60 -24.83 -5.84 -0.95
C LYS A 60 -25.35 -5.35 -2.31
N ASN A 61 -26.60 -5.64 -2.65
CA ASN A 61 -27.19 -5.21 -3.92
C ASN A 61 -27.24 -3.70 -4.03
N ALA A 62 -27.67 -2.98 -2.99
CA ALA A 62 -27.72 -1.52 -3.01
C ALA A 62 -26.31 -0.90 -3.14
N LEU A 63 -25.34 -1.45 -2.42
CA LEU A 63 -23.96 -0.95 -2.50
C LEU A 63 -23.33 -1.25 -3.87
N ASN A 64 -23.50 -2.45 -4.41
CA ASN A 64 -22.98 -2.82 -5.73
C ASN A 64 -23.61 -1.98 -6.82
N SER A 65 -24.94 -1.83 -6.82
CA SER A 65 -25.64 -0.96 -7.80
C SER A 65 -25.09 0.47 -7.78
N TYR A 66 -24.87 1.03 -6.58
CA TYR A 66 -24.27 2.35 -6.48
C TYR A 66 -22.81 2.38 -7.00
N LEU A 67 -22.01 1.37 -6.70
CA LEU A 67 -20.64 1.31 -7.16
C LEU A 67 -20.54 1.10 -8.67
N ASP A 68 -21.43 0.28 -9.26
CA ASP A 68 -21.51 0.08 -10.72
C ASP A 68 -21.91 1.39 -11.43
N ASP A 69 -22.85 2.14 -10.89
CA ASP A 69 -23.21 3.47 -11.41
C ASP A 69 -22.04 4.47 -11.31
N ALA A 70 -21.30 4.46 -10.21
CA ALA A 70 -20.25 5.44 -9.94
C ALA A 70 -18.91 5.09 -10.60
N LEU A 71 -18.60 3.81 -10.76
CA LEU A 71 -17.31 3.29 -11.21
C LEU A 71 -17.39 2.61 -12.59
N GLY A 72 -18.57 2.25 -13.04
CA GLY A 72 -18.81 1.34 -14.16
C GLY A 72 -18.84 -0.12 -13.70
N ALA A 73 -19.56 -0.94 -14.44
CA ALA A 73 -19.60 -2.37 -14.17
C ALA A 73 -18.25 -3.04 -14.34
N LEU A 74 -17.91 -3.97 -13.45
CA LEU A 74 -16.67 -4.71 -13.55
C LEU A 74 -16.67 -5.61 -14.81
N PRO A 75 -15.59 -5.60 -15.60
CA PRO A 75 -15.48 -6.49 -16.74
C PRO A 75 -15.42 -7.96 -16.28
N LEU A 76 -16.17 -8.82 -16.95
CA LEU A 76 -16.16 -10.26 -16.69
C LEU A 76 -14.88 -10.90 -17.24
N ASN A 77 -14.40 -10.39 -18.37
CA ASN A 77 -13.19 -10.85 -19.05
C ASN A 77 -12.33 -9.66 -19.45
N VAL A 78 -11.04 -9.88 -19.53
CA VAL A 78 -10.05 -8.94 -20.04
C VAL A 78 -9.20 -9.58 -21.14
N TYR A 79 -8.79 -8.79 -22.11
CA TYR A 79 -7.99 -9.25 -23.24
C TYR A 79 -6.62 -8.58 -23.19
N LEU A 80 -5.57 -9.40 -23.16
CA LEU A 80 -4.19 -8.90 -23.19
C LEU A 80 -3.33 -9.80 -24.08
N PHE A 81 -2.57 -9.18 -24.99
CA PHE A 81 -1.71 -9.88 -25.96
C PHE A 81 -2.43 -11.02 -26.74
N GLY A 82 -3.69 -10.80 -27.09
CA GLY A 82 -4.49 -11.76 -27.85
C GLY A 82 -5.04 -12.94 -27.03
N VAL A 83 -4.89 -12.91 -25.71
CA VAL A 83 -5.41 -13.94 -24.80
C VAL A 83 -6.54 -13.36 -23.96
N GLU A 84 -7.59 -14.14 -23.77
CA GLU A 84 -8.70 -13.82 -22.88
C GLU A 84 -8.42 -14.37 -21.48
N TYR A 85 -8.66 -13.54 -20.48
CA TYR A 85 -8.52 -13.90 -19.06
C TYR A 85 -9.78 -13.49 -18.29
N THR A 86 -10.16 -14.25 -17.30
CA THR A 86 -10.95 -13.68 -16.20
C THR A 86 -10.08 -12.74 -15.36
N PRO A 87 -10.64 -11.77 -14.62
CA PRO A 87 -9.86 -10.91 -13.72
C PRO A 87 -8.98 -11.69 -12.74
N LEU A 88 -9.46 -12.85 -12.28
CA LEU A 88 -8.71 -13.71 -11.36
C LEU A 88 -7.52 -14.39 -12.05
N GLN A 89 -7.69 -14.94 -13.25
CA GLN A 89 -6.61 -15.52 -14.05
C GLN A 89 -5.55 -14.46 -14.39
N PHE A 90 -5.98 -13.25 -14.75
CA PHE A 90 -5.06 -12.16 -15.01
C PHE A 90 -4.25 -11.79 -13.74
N ALA A 91 -4.90 -11.67 -12.59
CA ALA A 91 -4.22 -11.44 -11.33
C ALA A 91 -3.20 -12.54 -11.00
N GLN A 92 -3.55 -13.80 -11.18
CA GLN A 92 -2.66 -14.93 -10.93
C GLN A 92 -1.44 -14.94 -11.86
N SER A 93 -1.56 -14.45 -13.08
CA SER A 93 -0.44 -14.37 -14.03
C SER A 93 0.60 -13.29 -13.62
N ILE A 94 0.15 -12.22 -12.93
CA ILE A 94 1.00 -11.09 -12.53
C ILE A 94 1.46 -11.21 -11.08
N VAL A 95 0.57 -11.68 -10.21
CA VAL A 95 0.78 -11.81 -8.76
C VAL A 95 0.58 -13.27 -8.35
N PRO A 96 1.50 -14.18 -8.73
CA PRO A 96 1.42 -15.57 -8.30
C PRO A 96 1.37 -15.69 -6.78
N ALA A 97 0.77 -16.75 -6.28
CA ALA A 97 0.79 -17.05 -4.84
C ALA A 97 2.25 -17.06 -4.34
N ASP A 98 2.47 -16.56 -3.14
CA ASP A 98 3.77 -16.50 -2.47
C ASP A 98 4.87 -15.65 -3.13
N SER A 99 4.53 -14.84 -4.14
CA SER A 99 5.46 -13.93 -4.80
C SER A 99 5.91 -12.77 -3.91
N TYR A 100 5.14 -12.47 -2.86
CA TYR A 100 5.37 -11.32 -1.98
C TYR A 100 5.39 -11.78 -0.53
N LYS A 101 6.35 -11.22 0.22
CA LYS A 101 6.46 -11.40 1.68
C LYS A 101 6.47 -10.03 2.34
N ALA A 102 5.73 -9.90 3.42
CA ALA A 102 5.75 -8.71 4.26
C ALA A 102 6.80 -8.86 5.35
N TYR A 103 7.52 -7.78 5.62
CA TYR A 103 8.54 -7.71 6.66
C TYR A 103 8.29 -6.53 7.59
N CYS A 104 8.60 -6.69 8.85
CA CYS A 104 8.67 -5.62 9.84
C CYS A 104 9.93 -5.76 10.69
N SER A 105 10.20 -4.77 11.53
CA SER A 105 11.34 -4.80 12.46
C SER A 105 10.91 -4.18 13.78
N VAL A 106 10.55 -5.02 14.75
CA VAL A 106 10.10 -4.62 16.08
C VAL A 106 10.69 -5.55 17.14
N THR A 107 11.02 -5.01 18.33
CA THR A 107 11.70 -5.79 19.39
C THR A 107 10.75 -6.43 20.40
N HIS A 108 9.47 -5.99 20.46
CA HIS A 108 8.48 -6.57 21.35
C HIS A 108 7.93 -7.91 20.86
N HIS A 109 8.32 -8.33 19.65
CA HIS A 109 8.09 -9.66 19.10
C HIS A 109 9.41 -10.37 18.78
N PRO A 110 9.46 -11.70 18.81
CA PRO A 110 10.67 -12.44 18.45
C PRO A 110 11.05 -12.23 16.99
N PHE A 111 12.36 -12.07 16.72
CA PHE A 111 12.88 -12.02 15.37
C PHE A 111 12.82 -13.40 14.67
N TYR A 112 12.79 -13.35 13.32
CA TYR A 112 12.73 -14.52 12.43
C TYR A 112 11.48 -15.38 12.63
N ARG A 113 10.38 -14.72 12.99
CA ARG A 113 9.04 -15.29 13.11
C ARG A 113 8.02 -14.43 12.38
N GLU A 114 6.94 -15.06 11.95
CA GLU A 114 5.75 -14.32 11.55
C GLU A 114 5.03 -13.81 12.78
N VAL A 115 4.74 -12.53 12.78
CA VAL A 115 4.11 -11.82 13.90
C VAL A 115 2.97 -10.96 13.40
N LEU A 116 2.00 -10.72 14.25
CA LEU A 116 0.99 -9.70 14.01
C LEU A 116 1.65 -8.33 14.25
N GLN A 117 1.66 -7.49 13.22
CA GLN A 117 2.05 -6.10 13.41
C GLN A 117 0.84 -5.30 13.88
N GLU A 118 0.92 -4.74 15.09
CA GLU A 118 -0.11 -3.92 15.71
C GLU A 118 -0.06 -2.50 15.15
N SER A 119 -0.47 -2.33 13.90
CA SER A 119 -0.66 -1.02 13.31
C SER A 119 -2.15 -0.75 13.07
N PRO A 120 -2.60 0.53 13.12
CA PRO A 120 -4.00 0.89 12.90
C PRO A 120 -4.55 0.40 11.57
N ASP A 121 -3.71 0.30 10.55
CA ASP A 121 -4.10 -0.13 9.20
C ASP A 121 -4.07 -1.65 9.02
N ASN A 122 -3.50 -2.40 9.97
CA ASN A 122 -3.50 -3.86 9.95
C ASN A 122 -4.72 -4.49 10.65
N ASN A 123 -5.90 -3.91 10.49
CA ASN A 123 -7.14 -4.45 11.07
C ASN A 123 -7.67 -5.70 10.32
N SER A 124 -6.97 -6.18 9.32
CA SER A 124 -7.18 -7.45 8.63
C SER A 124 -6.34 -8.60 9.21
N TYR A 125 -5.51 -8.30 10.22
CA TYR A 125 -4.67 -9.27 10.93
C TYR A 125 -3.65 -9.98 10.03
N GLU A 126 -3.07 -9.25 9.08
CA GLU A 126 -1.99 -9.76 8.24
C GLU A 126 -0.72 -9.98 9.07
N LEU A 127 -0.02 -11.09 8.79
CA LEU A 127 1.23 -11.44 9.46
C LEU A 127 2.43 -10.93 8.68
N PHE A 128 3.46 -10.51 9.42
CA PHE A 128 4.70 -9.97 8.90
C PHE A 128 5.89 -10.80 9.40
N ASN A 129 6.87 -11.03 8.55
CA ASN A 129 8.14 -11.63 8.98
C ASN A 129 8.94 -10.58 9.76
N ASN A 130 9.09 -10.78 11.06
CA ASN A 130 9.83 -9.87 11.92
C ASN A 130 11.34 -10.15 11.84
N VAL A 131 12.13 -9.15 11.48
CA VAL A 131 13.58 -9.26 11.34
C VAL A 131 14.29 -8.06 11.98
N PRO A 132 15.56 -8.20 12.41
CA PRO A 132 16.35 -7.04 12.84
C PRO A 132 16.44 -5.97 11.76
N ILE A 133 16.62 -4.69 12.15
CA ILE A 133 16.66 -3.56 11.22
C ILE A 133 17.75 -3.73 10.15
N ASP A 134 18.94 -4.19 10.52
CA ASP A 134 20.03 -4.41 9.56
C ASP A 134 19.68 -5.53 8.55
N SER A 135 18.95 -6.56 8.99
CA SER A 135 18.44 -7.61 8.10
C SER A 135 17.35 -7.07 7.16
N LEU A 136 16.47 -6.19 7.66
CA LEU A 136 15.45 -5.54 6.84
C LEU A 136 16.10 -4.70 5.73
N MET A 137 17.11 -3.90 6.08
CA MET A 137 17.86 -3.10 5.11
C MET A 137 18.59 -3.99 4.08
N HIS A 138 19.19 -5.09 4.53
CA HIS A 138 19.83 -6.05 3.63
C HIS A 138 18.84 -6.71 2.66
N ILE A 139 17.62 -7.02 3.11
CA ILE A 139 16.55 -7.55 2.25
C ILE A 139 16.20 -6.54 1.16
N ILE A 140 16.00 -5.26 1.52
CA ILE A 140 15.73 -4.18 0.55
C ILE A 140 16.87 -4.13 -0.49
N ASP A 141 18.10 -4.08 -0.03
CA ASP A 141 19.28 -3.98 -0.89
C ASP A 141 19.42 -5.18 -1.85
N SER A 142 19.15 -6.37 -1.34
CA SER A 142 19.18 -7.60 -2.15
C SER A 142 18.12 -7.61 -3.23
N GLN A 143 16.90 -7.14 -2.93
CA GLN A 143 15.83 -7.05 -3.93
C GLN A 143 16.17 -6.02 -5.02
N LEU A 144 16.67 -4.85 -4.63
CA LEU A 144 17.08 -3.82 -5.59
C LEU A 144 18.24 -4.30 -6.47
N SER A 145 19.21 -5.03 -5.91
CA SER A 145 20.31 -5.65 -6.67
C SER A 145 19.83 -6.73 -7.65
N ALA A 146 18.71 -7.38 -7.34
CA ALA A 146 18.03 -8.32 -8.22
C ALA A 146 17.05 -7.65 -9.21
N HIS A 147 17.13 -6.33 -9.37
CA HIS A 147 16.24 -5.50 -10.21
C HIS A 147 14.74 -5.63 -9.85
N LYS A 148 14.44 -5.84 -8.57
CA LYS A 148 13.08 -5.88 -8.05
C LYS A 148 12.79 -4.67 -7.20
N ALA A 149 11.67 -4.02 -7.46
CA ALA A 149 11.18 -2.94 -6.61
C ALA A 149 10.68 -3.50 -5.27
N VAL A 150 10.78 -2.68 -4.23
CA VAL A 150 10.30 -3.00 -2.88
C VAL A 150 9.19 -2.03 -2.53
N CYS A 151 8.04 -2.53 -2.14
CA CYS A 151 7.03 -1.67 -1.55
C CYS A 151 7.39 -1.36 -0.10
N TRP A 152 7.35 -0.10 0.24
CA TRP A 152 7.65 0.44 1.55
C TRP A 152 6.44 1.18 2.11
N GLU A 153 6.14 0.95 3.37
CA GLU A 153 5.16 1.70 4.14
C GLU A 153 5.84 2.29 5.37
N GLY A 154 5.58 3.55 5.66
CA GLY A 154 6.18 4.24 6.79
C GLY A 154 5.74 5.68 6.90
N SER A 155 6.37 6.42 7.81
CA SER A 155 6.12 7.85 8.02
C SER A 155 6.92 8.70 7.05
N LEU A 156 6.30 9.80 6.63
CA LEU A 156 6.96 10.93 5.98
C LEU A 156 6.71 12.17 6.84
N PRO A 157 7.49 12.41 7.91
CA PRO A 157 7.36 13.60 8.71
C PRO A 157 7.58 14.85 7.86
N GLN A 158 6.73 15.85 8.04
CA GLN A 158 6.81 17.08 7.23
C GLN A 158 8.15 17.80 7.38
N ASP A 159 8.75 17.73 8.56
CA ASP A 159 10.01 18.38 8.87
C ASP A 159 11.22 17.72 8.20
N GLU A 160 11.07 16.47 7.77
CA GLU A 160 12.12 15.67 7.14
C GLU A 160 11.97 15.55 5.62
N TYR A 161 10.84 16.06 5.07
CA TYR A 161 10.55 16.01 3.65
C TYR A 161 10.64 17.38 2.99
N ILE A 162 11.69 17.57 2.21
CA ILE A 162 11.94 18.81 1.47
C ILE A 162 11.29 18.65 0.08
N MET A 163 10.02 19.04 -0.02
CA MET A 163 9.20 18.83 -1.21
C MET A 163 9.79 19.48 -2.46
N GLU A 164 10.37 20.65 -2.35
CA GLU A 164 10.99 21.38 -3.48
C GLU A 164 12.23 20.68 -4.03
N GLN A 165 12.85 19.82 -3.25
CA GLN A 165 14.02 19.05 -3.64
C GLN A 165 13.71 17.58 -3.95
N GLY A 166 12.50 17.13 -3.62
CA GLY A 166 12.11 15.72 -3.75
C GLY A 166 12.94 14.79 -2.87
N VAL A 167 13.44 15.28 -1.73
CA VAL A 167 14.30 14.54 -0.81
C VAL A 167 13.66 14.47 0.56
N ALA A 168 13.67 13.27 1.16
CA ALA A 168 13.38 13.05 2.56
C ALA A 168 14.66 12.57 3.25
N GLN A 169 15.01 13.17 4.38
CA GLN A 169 16.18 12.80 5.15
C GLN A 169 15.96 13.05 6.65
N LEU A 170 16.55 12.19 7.46
CA LEU A 170 16.55 12.37 8.90
C LEU A 170 17.42 13.59 9.30
N ASP A 171 17.21 14.12 10.51
CA ASP A 171 18.07 15.16 11.07
C ASP A 171 19.55 14.77 10.90
N SER A 172 20.35 15.69 10.41
CA SER A 172 21.80 15.52 10.15
C SER A 172 22.60 15.10 11.39
N LYS A 173 22.05 15.28 12.59
CA LYS A 173 22.62 14.78 13.84
C LYS A 173 22.51 13.29 14.01
N ILE A 174 21.61 12.65 13.26
CA ILE A 174 21.42 11.19 13.30
C ILE A 174 22.37 10.55 12.29
N SER A 175 23.49 10.05 12.77
CA SER A 175 24.50 9.39 11.93
C SER A 175 24.12 7.98 11.53
N ARG A 176 23.31 7.29 12.35
CA ARG A 176 22.84 5.91 12.11
C ARG A 176 21.54 5.66 12.86
N VAL A 177 20.60 4.98 12.23
CA VAL A 177 19.42 4.43 12.89
C VAL A 177 19.73 3.00 13.33
N ASP A 178 19.63 2.73 14.61
CA ASP A 178 19.75 1.40 15.17
C ASP A 178 18.37 0.81 15.55
N GLN A 179 18.38 -0.42 16.02
CA GLN A 179 17.15 -1.13 16.41
C GLN A 179 16.40 -0.45 17.56
N ASN A 180 17.13 0.15 18.52
CA ASN A 180 16.51 0.82 19.67
C ASN A 180 15.83 2.12 19.26
N MET A 181 16.49 2.93 18.42
CA MET A 181 15.88 4.15 17.85
C MET A 181 14.60 3.82 17.08
N ARG A 182 14.64 2.79 16.22
CA ARG A 182 13.45 2.35 15.49
C ARG A 182 12.33 1.92 16.43
N GLN A 183 12.65 1.11 17.45
CA GLN A 183 11.64 0.65 18.40
C GLN A 183 11.02 1.83 19.18
N HIS A 184 11.87 2.74 19.66
CA HIS A 184 11.41 3.93 20.36
C HIS A 184 10.51 4.82 19.48
N ALA A 185 10.84 4.97 18.19
CA ALA A 185 10.03 5.76 17.26
C ALA A 185 8.65 5.12 17.02
N ILE A 186 8.56 3.79 17.00
CA ILE A 186 7.28 3.07 16.90
C ILE A 186 6.46 3.23 18.19
N GLU A 187 7.06 3.00 19.35
CA GLU A 187 6.39 3.09 20.66
C GLU A 187 5.92 4.50 21.02
N SER A 188 6.66 5.51 20.57
CA SER A 188 6.30 6.93 20.74
C SER A 188 5.36 7.47 19.67
N TYR A 189 4.95 6.62 18.69
CA TYR A 189 4.13 7.01 17.54
C TYR A 189 4.73 8.14 16.68
N THR A 190 6.03 8.33 16.71
CA THR A 190 6.74 9.24 15.79
C THR A 190 6.98 8.58 14.43
N THR A 191 6.90 7.25 14.38
CA THR A 191 6.92 6.46 13.13
C THR A 191 5.73 5.51 13.11
N TYR A 192 4.95 5.55 12.03
CA TYR A 192 3.79 4.68 11.79
C TYR A 192 3.54 4.53 10.28
N ASP A 193 2.60 3.70 9.89
CA ASP A 193 2.22 3.40 8.50
C ASP A 193 1.34 4.52 7.89
N GLN A 194 1.94 5.66 7.59
CA GLN A 194 1.26 6.84 7.08
C GLN A 194 1.14 6.84 5.56
N HIS A 195 2.16 6.35 4.87
CA HIS A 195 2.28 6.46 3.43
C HIS A 195 3.00 5.25 2.82
N ALA A 196 2.57 4.88 1.61
CA ALA A 196 3.17 3.77 0.86
C ALA A 196 3.82 4.27 -0.43
N MET A 197 5.03 3.80 -0.71
CA MET A 197 5.79 4.10 -1.93
C MET A 197 6.53 2.85 -2.42
N SER A 198 6.99 2.89 -3.67
CA SER A 198 7.86 1.86 -4.22
C SER A 198 9.31 2.32 -4.22
N ILE A 199 10.18 1.64 -3.50
CA ILE A 199 11.64 1.83 -3.61
C ILE A 199 12.08 1.11 -4.88
N VAL A 200 12.65 1.87 -5.83
CA VAL A 200 12.97 1.38 -7.18
C VAL A 200 14.46 1.40 -7.49
N GLY A 201 15.29 1.97 -6.62
CA GLY A 201 16.72 2.07 -6.84
C GLY A 201 17.48 2.74 -5.70
N LYS A 202 18.76 2.93 -5.94
CA LYS A 202 19.69 3.66 -5.06
C LYS A 202 20.40 4.77 -5.82
N ALA A 203 20.73 5.84 -5.13
CA ALA A 203 21.56 6.94 -5.61
C ALA A 203 22.63 7.26 -4.56
N HIS A 204 23.67 7.97 -4.99
CA HIS A 204 24.71 8.51 -4.13
C HIS A 204 24.83 10.01 -4.35
N ASP A 205 25.02 10.77 -3.29
CA ASP A 205 25.39 12.14 -3.42
C ASP A 205 26.90 12.29 -3.68
N LYS A 206 27.37 13.52 -3.88
CA LYS A 206 28.79 13.83 -4.09
C LYS A 206 29.72 13.47 -2.91
N HIS A 207 29.15 13.21 -1.74
CA HIS A 207 29.86 12.84 -0.53
C HIS A 207 29.84 11.31 -0.28
N GLY A 208 29.18 10.55 -1.13
CA GLY A 208 29.03 9.09 -1.01
C GLY A 208 27.89 8.64 -0.11
N ASN A 209 27.04 9.56 0.36
CA ASN A 209 25.84 9.17 1.13
C ASN A 209 24.85 8.44 0.21
N ILE A 210 24.29 7.35 0.74
CA ILE A 210 23.33 6.51 0.01
C ILE A 210 21.92 7.04 0.23
N TYR A 211 21.17 7.16 -0.87
CA TYR A 211 19.75 7.46 -0.90
C TYR A 211 18.98 6.36 -1.62
N TYR A 212 17.78 6.08 -1.19
CA TYR A 212 16.85 5.21 -1.92
C TYR A 212 15.98 6.06 -2.84
N ILE A 213 15.84 5.64 -4.09
CA ILE A 213 14.93 6.27 -5.03
C ILE A 213 13.55 5.68 -4.79
N ALA A 214 12.62 6.50 -4.31
CA ALA A 214 11.24 6.10 -4.02
C ALA A 214 10.29 6.73 -5.04
N LYS A 215 9.47 5.89 -5.68
CA LYS A 215 8.41 6.31 -6.58
C LYS A 215 7.12 6.47 -5.80
N ASN A 216 6.56 7.68 -5.86
CA ASN A 216 5.28 8.01 -5.25
C ASN A 216 4.11 7.76 -6.23
N SER A 217 2.87 7.87 -5.76
CA SER A 217 1.64 7.66 -6.52
C SER A 217 0.82 8.94 -6.78
N TRP A 218 1.43 10.12 -6.61
CA TRP A 218 0.71 11.40 -6.70
C TRP A 218 0.53 11.93 -8.13
N GLY A 219 1.01 11.20 -9.13
CA GLY A 219 0.86 11.52 -10.55
C GLY A 219 1.98 12.40 -11.11
N LYS A 220 1.86 12.71 -12.40
CA LYS A 220 2.91 13.38 -13.17
C LYS A 220 2.99 14.90 -12.96
N ASN A 221 1.96 15.51 -12.35
CA ASN A 221 1.84 16.97 -12.23
C ASN A 221 2.47 17.53 -10.95
N ILE A 222 3.30 16.76 -10.29
CA ILE A 222 4.05 17.18 -9.11
C ILE A 222 5.53 17.34 -9.46
N PRO A 223 6.31 18.14 -8.71
CA PRO A 223 7.77 18.20 -8.86
C PRO A 223 8.36 16.78 -8.86
N PHE A 224 9.34 16.54 -9.73
CA PHE A 224 10.06 15.25 -9.87
C PHE A 224 9.24 14.08 -10.48
N GLY A 225 8.04 14.31 -11.00
CA GLY A 225 7.32 13.33 -11.81
C GLY A 225 6.70 12.16 -11.08
N GLY A 226 6.43 12.29 -9.79
CA GLY A 226 5.69 11.28 -9.01
C GLY A 226 6.45 10.64 -7.90
#